data_9afb43d6300cc71bf78e5c973adf84c0
#
_entry.id   9afb43d6300cc71bf78e5c973adf84c0
#
_cell.length_a   1.000
_cell.length_b   1.000
_cell.length_c   1.000
_cell.angle_alpha   90.00
_cell.angle_beta   90.00
_cell.angle_gamma   90.00
#
_symmetry.space_group_name_H-M   'P 1'
#
loop_
_entity.id
_entity.type
_entity.pdbx_description
1 polymer ?
#
loop_
_entity_poly.entity_id
_entity_poly.type
_entity_poly.pdbx_seq_one_letter_code
_entity_poly.pdbx_strand_id
1 'polypeptide(L)' 'VDRLRENYPQLSEKDICFCCLVKINVNIQDLSDIYCVSKAAITKRKYRIKTEKMHISDETLSLDAILQSF' A
#
# COMPACT_ATOMS: atom_id res chain seq x y z
N VAL A 1 -8.24 -7.14 -6.38
CA VAL A 1 -7.80 -7.80 -5.13
C VAL A 1 -7.11 -9.13 -5.44
N ASP A 2 -7.74 -9.97 -6.26
CA ASP A 2 -7.18 -11.28 -6.58
C ASP A 2 -5.84 -11.19 -7.30
N ARG A 3 -5.68 -10.22 -8.21
CA ARG A 3 -4.41 -9.99 -8.89
C ARG A 3 -3.30 -9.62 -7.91
N LEU A 4 -3.63 -8.84 -6.90
CA LEU A 4 -2.67 -8.42 -5.90
C LEU A 4 -2.15 -9.62 -5.11
N ARG A 5 -3.05 -10.53 -4.72
CA ARG A 5 -2.67 -11.76 -4.02
C ARG A 5 -1.84 -12.69 -4.90
N GLU A 6 -2.19 -12.79 -6.18
CA GLU A 6 -1.46 -13.64 -7.13
C GLU A 6 -0.04 -13.14 -7.38
N ASN A 7 0.11 -11.81 -7.52
CA ASN A 7 1.41 -11.22 -7.80
C ASN A 7 2.28 -11.08 -6.56
N TYR A 8 1.66 -10.89 -5.39
CA TYR A 8 2.38 -10.65 -4.14
C TYR A 8 1.81 -11.52 -3.02
N PRO A 9 2.08 -12.84 -3.06
CA PRO A 9 1.50 -13.77 -2.08
C PRO A 9 1.97 -13.54 -0.65
N GLN A 10 3.05 -12.78 -0.44
CA GLN A 10 3.53 -12.45 0.90
C GLN A 10 2.73 -11.34 1.58
N LEU A 11 1.79 -10.70 0.89
CA LEU A 11 0.91 -9.71 1.50
C LEU A 11 -0.11 -10.40 2.41
N SER A 12 -0.25 -9.90 3.64
CA SER A 12 -1.30 -10.36 4.55
C SER A 12 -2.64 -9.74 4.14
N GLU A 13 -3.74 -10.23 4.73
CA GLU A 13 -5.07 -9.66 4.48
C GLU A 13 -5.12 -8.17 4.84
N LYS A 14 -4.44 -7.79 5.93
CA LYS A 14 -4.36 -6.38 6.35
C LYS A 14 -3.62 -5.54 5.30
N ASP A 15 -2.52 -6.07 4.76
CA ASP A 15 -1.77 -5.39 3.72
C ASP A 15 -2.61 -5.22 2.45
N ILE A 16 -3.35 -6.26 2.09
CA ILE A 16 -4.23 -6.22 0.91
C ILE A 16 -5.34 -5.19 1.09
N CYS A 17 -5.96 -5.13 2.27
CA CYS A 17 -6.97 -4.11 2.57
C CYS A 17 -6.38 -2.70 2.45
N PHE A 18 -5.19 -2.49 3.00
CA PHE A 18 -4.51 -1.21 2.90
C PHE A 18 -4.25 -0.84 1.43
N CYS A 19 -3.75 -1.77 0.64
CA CYS A 19 -3.49 -1.56 -0.78
C CYS A 19 -4.77 -1.24 -1.56
N CYS A 20 -5.89 -1.90 -1.23
CA CYS A 20 -7.17 -1.60 -1.87
C CYS A 20 -7.62 -0.17 -1.60
N LEU A 21 -7.46 0.31 -0.36
CA LEU A 21 -7.81 1.69 -0.01
C LEU A 21 -6.93 2.69 -0.77
N VAL A 22 -5.63 2.39 -0.89
CA VAL A 22 -4.71 3.22 -1.67
C VAL A 22 -5.12 3.22 -3.14
N LYS A 23 -5.48 2.07 -3.68
CA LYS A 23 -5.86 1.95 -5.10
C LYS A 23 -7.09 2.77 -5.44
N ILE A 24 -8.07 2.86 -4.55
CA ILE A 24 -9.27 3.68 -4.78
C ILE A 24 -9.06 5.15 -4.43
N ASN A 25 -7.81 5.58 -4.24
CA ASN A 25 -7.41 6.96 -4.00
C ASN A 25 -7.90 7.55 -2.68
N VAL A 26 -8.00 6.73 -1.64
CA VAL A 26 -8.23 7.23 -0.28
C VAL A 26 -6.99 8.06 0.11
N ASN A 27 -7.20 9.31 0.51
CA ASN A 27 -6.09 10.20 0.81
C ASN A 27 -5.42 9.85 2.14
N ILE A 28 -4.23 10.43 2.35
CA ILE A 28 -3.42 10.11 3.53
C ILE A 28 -4.11 10.52 4.85
N GLN A 29 -4.89 11.59 4.82
CA GLN A 29 -5.64 12.02 6.01
C GLN A 29 -6.68 10.98 6.39
N ASP A 30 -7.44 10.48 5.41
CA ASP A 30 -8.45 9.47 5.66
C ASP A 30 -7.82 8.16 6.11
N LEU A 31 -6.69 7.76 5.51
CA LEU A 31 -5.97 6.56 5.95
C LEU A 31 -5.51 6.69 7.40
N SER A 32 -4.99 7.85 7.79
CA SER A 32 -4.55 8.07 9.16
C SER A 32 -5.72 7.98 10.14
N ASP A 33 -6.89 8.48 9.75
CA ASP A 33 -8.10 8.40 10.57
C ASP A 33 -8.62 6.97 10.68
N ILE A 34 -8.67 6.24 9.57
CA ILE A 34 -9.14 4.84 9.54
C ILE A 34 -8.27 3.96 10.43
N TYR A 35 -6.96 4.12 10.36
CA TYR A 35 -6.01 3.29 11.12
C TYR A 35 -5.64 3.88 12.48
N CYS A 36 -6.14 5.06 12.81
CA CYS A 36 -5.84 5.76 14.07
C CYS A 36 -4.34 5.93 14.30
N VAL A 37 -3.62 6.34 13.26
CA VAL A 37 -2.16 6.55 13.28
C VAL A 37 -1.83 7.89 12.62
N SER A 38 -0.57 8.34 12.76
CA SER A 38 -0.14 9.58 12.12
C SER A 38 0.03 9.42 10.62
N LYS A 39 0.04 10.54 9.90
CA LYS A 39 0.32 10.55 8.46
C LYS A 39 1.70 9.98 8.16
N ALA A 40 2.68 10.27 9.01
CA ALA A 40 4.02 9.72 8.86
C ALA A 40 4.03 8.20 8.94
N ALA A 41 3.21 7.62 9.82
CA ALA A 41 3.07 6.17 9.94
C ALA A 41 2.47 5.55 8.67
N ILE A 42 1.49 6.23 8.06
CA ILE A 42 0.90 5.79 6.78
C ILE A 42 1.96 5.81 5.67
N THR A 43 2.75 6.88 5.58
CA THR A 43 3.83 6.98 4.59
C THR A 43 4.84 5.87 4.76
N LYS A 44 5.25 5.59 6.01
CA LYS A 44 6.15 4.48 6.31
C LYS A 44 5.56 3.14 5.91
N ARG A 45 4.27 2.92 6.17
CA ARG A 45 3.60 1.68 5.82
C ARG A 45 3.58 1.45 4.31
N LYS A 46 3.29 2.49 3.54
CA LYS A 46 3.36 2.42 2.07
C LYS A 46 4.75 2.01 1.59
N TYR A 47 5.78 2.63 2.14
CA TYR A 47 7.16 2.34 1.79
C TYR A 47 7.53 0.90 2.14
N ARG A 48 7.17 0.45 3.34
CA ARG A 48 7.48 -0.92 3.79
C ARG A 48 6.79 -1.97 2.94
N ILE A 49 5.53 -1.78 2.59
CA ILE A 49 4.81 -2.70 1.71
C ILE A 49 5.52 -2.78 0.36
N LYS A 50 5.89 -1.64 -0.21
CA LYS A 50 6.58 -1.59 -1.49
C LYS A 50 7.92 -2.32 -1.44
N THR A 51 8.74 -2.06 -0.43
CA THR A 51 10.11 -2.60 -0.36
C THR A 51 10.18 -4.00 0.22
N GLU A 52 9.42 -4.29 1.28
CA GLU A 52 9.51 -5.56 2.00
C GLU A 52 8.57 -6.63 1.45
N LYS A 53 7.39 -6.25 1.01
CA LYS A 53 6.38 -7.20 0.55
C LYS A 53 6.36 -7.38 -0.96
N MET A 54 6.51 -6.29 -1.70
CA MET A 54 6.51 -6.32 -3.16
C MET A 54 7.92 -6.39 -3.76
N HIS A 55 8.94 -6.21 -2.94
CA HIS A 55 10.35 -6.23 -3.35
C HIS A 55 10.68 -5.21 -4.45
N ILE A 56 10.01 -4.06 -4.43
CA ILE A 56 10.25 -2.98 -5.38
C ILE A 56 11.06 -1.89 -4.67
N SER A 57 12.30 -1.69 -5.12
CA SER A 57 13.21 -0.71 -4.51
C SER A 57 13.34 0.58 -5.33
N ASP A 58 12.58 0.73 -6.41
CA ASP A 58 12.63 1.93 -7.25
C ASP A 58 11.98 3.12 -6.53
N GLU A 59 12.79 4.09 -6.17
CA GLU A 59 12.34 5.29 -5.45
C GLU A 59 11.48 6.21 -6.30
N THR A 60 11.54 6.08 -7.62
CA THR A 60 10.72 6.88 -8.53
C THR A 60 9.28 6.38 -8.61
N LEU A 61 9.02 5.15 -8.17
CA LEU A 61 7.68 4.56 -8.14
C LEU A 61 7.13 4.59 -6.72
N SER A 62 5.98 5.23 -6.54
CA SER A 62 5.25 5.18 -5.28
C SER A 62 4.35 3.94 -5.27
N LEU A 63 3.91 3.52 -4.08
CA LEU A 63 2.95 2.44 -3.96
C LEU A 63 1.66 2.78 -4.73
N ASP A 64 1.24 4.03 -4.68
CA ASP A 64 0.05 4.50 -5.42
C ASP A 64 0.19 4.23 -6.92
N ALA A 65 1.33 4.59 -7.50
CA ALA A 65 1.59 4.38 -8.93
C ALA A 65 1.59 2.90 -9.29
N ILE A 66 2.19 2.05 -8.45
CA ILE A 66 2.22 0.61 -8.65
C ILE A 66 0.80 0.04 -8.65
N LEU A 67 -0.01 0.42 -7.68
CA LEU A 67 -1.37 -0.10 -7.54
C LEU A 67 -2.30 0.39 -8.64
N GLN A 68 -2.08 1.58 -9.17
CA GLN A 68 -2.89 2.10 -10.28
C GLN A 68 -2.68 1.32 -11.58
N SER A 69 -1.59 0.59 -11.71
CA SER A 69 -1.32 -0.24 -12.89
C SER A 69 -1.99 -1.62 -12.83
N PHE A 70 -2.61 -1.95 -11.73
CA PHE A 70 -3.36 -3.23 -11.61
C PHE A 70 -4.81 -3.14 -12.16
#